data_0bca5f09d3db7ddd9aff735ddc1f1712
#
_entry.id   0bca5f09d3db7ddd9aff735ddc1f1712
#
_cell.length_a   1.000
_cell.length_b   1.000
_cell.length_c   1.000
_cell.angle_alpha   90.00
_cell.angle_beta   90.00
_cell.angle_gamma   90.00
#
_symmetry.space_group_name_H-M   'P 1'
#
loop_
_entity.id
_entity.type
_entity.pdbx_description
1 polymer ?
#
loop_
_entity_poly.entity_id
_entity_poly.type
_entity_poly.pdbx_seq_one_letter_code
_entity_poly.pdbx_strand_id
1 'polypeptide(L)'
;MVYKVISQSKDSLKDAPGLNSTNTTLEDVNDKVTEWAEAAEEEISYLKSLEDYRKKFVGDISHELKTPIFSIQGYLHTLLDGGLYDESINRKYIERAASNVERLQMIVEDLEMINKLESESEELYIVEFDLKELVSEVFRDLEIIANEKAIKLIFKPGADKPFMVEADREKIRQVLVNLIINSIKYGKEGGITKVSFYDMDELVLTEVSDNGVGIIEEHLKHVFDRFYRADKSRSRNVGGSGLGLSIVKHIMEAHKQKITVRSTSGLGSTFSFTLKLVD
;
A
#
# COMPACT_ATOMS: atom_id res chain seq x y z
N MET A 1 6.39 17.47 29.45
CA MET A 1 5.50 17.59 28.26
C MET A 1 4.06 17.93 28.64
N VAL A 2 3.44 17.25 29.61
CA VAL A 2 2.06 17.50 30.10
C VAL A 2 1.82 18.94 30.56
N TYR A 3 2.79 19.59 31.23
CA TYR A 3 2.68 20.99 31.70
C TYR A 3 2.58 22.04 30.57
N LYS A 4 3.12 21.72 29.39
CA LYS A 4 3.09 22.63 28.24
C LYS A 4 1.74 22.58 27.51
N VAL A 5 1.10 21.42 27.51
CA VAL A 5 -0.26 21.22 26.95
C VAL A 5 -1.29 21.92 27.82
N ILE A 6 -1.16 21.80 29.16
CA ILE A 6 -2.06 22.49 30.13
C ILE A 6 -1.89 24.02 30.05
N SER A 7 -0.71 24.54 29.75
CA SER A 7 -0.50 25.99 29.60
C SER A 7 -1.07 26.55 28.28
N GLN A 8 -1.04 25.76 27.19
CA GLN A 8 -1.65 26.14 25.91
C GLN A 8 -3.19 26.09 25.96
N SER A 9 -3.78 25.10 26.68
CA SER A 9 -5.23 25.08 26.88
C SER A 9 -5.74 26.21 27.76
N LYS A 10 -4.89 26.81 28.62
CA LYS A 10 -5.27 28.01 29.41
C LYS A 10 -5.45 29.27 28.57
N ASP A 11 -4.72 29.38 27.45
CA ASP A 11 -4.88 30.52 26.53
C ASP A 11 -6.06 30.31 25.55
N SER A 12 -6.39 29.06 25.19
CA SER A 12 -7.62 28.75 24.41
C SER A 12 -8.90 28.95 25.22
N LEU A 13 -8.85 28.87 26.53
CA LEU A 13 -10.00 29.16 27.41
C LEU A 13 -10.36 30.66 27.47
N LYS A 14 -9.48 31.55 27.04
CA LYS A 14 -9.75 33.00 26.97
C LYS A 14 -10.52 33.39 25.71
N ASP A 15 -10.45 32.60 24.66
CA ASP A 15 -11.10 32.83 23.36
C ASP A 15 -12.31 31.93 23.09
N ALA A 16 -12.80 31.18 24.10
CA ALA A 16 -14.00 30.36 23.98
C ALA A 16 -15.24 31.27 23.80
N PRO A 17 -15.88 31.28 22.62
CA PRO A 17 -17.09 32.08 22.43
C PRO A 17 -18.22 31.48 23.30
N GLY A 18 -18.60 32.17 24.34
CA GLY A 18 -19.77 31.79 25.12
C GLY A 18 -19.70 31.92 26.65
N LEU A 19 -18.58 32.39 27.22
CA LEU A 19 -18.48 32.59 28.69
C LEU A 19 -18.99 33.95 29.17
N ASN A 20 -19.64 34.71 28.31
CA ASN A 20 -20.17 36.05 28.65
C ASN A 20 -21.70 36.09 28.86
N SER A 21 -22.33 35.02 29.31
CA SER A 21 -23.74 35.08 29.71
C SER A 21 -23.90 34.86 31.20
N THR A 22 -24.49 35.82 31.86
CA THR A 22 -24.82 35.88 33.30
C THR A 22 -25.85 34.84 33.79
N ASN A 23 -26.09 33.75 33.01
CA ASN A 23 -27.07 32.71 33.30
C ASN A 23 -26.54 31.27 33.09
N THR A 24 -25.24 31.05 33.22
CA THR A 24 -24.69 29.68 33.11
C THR A 24 -24.97 28.95 34.44
N THR A 25 -25.72 27.86 34.41
CA THR A 25 -25.99 27.02 35.57
C THR A 25 -24.79 26.11 35.87
N LEU A 26 -24.73 25.58 37.10
CA LEU A 26 -23.71 24.57 37.46
C LEU A 26 -23.85 23.29 36.58
N GLU A 27 -25.06 22.97 36.15
CA GLU A 27 -25.33 21.88 35.20
C GLU A 27 -24.68 22.14 33.83
N ASP A 28 -24.84 23.33 33.26
CA ASP A 28 -24.23 23.70 31.98
C ASP A 28 -22.69 23.64 32.02
N VAL A 29 -22.08 23.99 33.15
CA VAL A 29 -20.63 23.88 33.35
C VAL A 29 -20.21 22.42 33.45
N ASN A 30 -20.96 21.60 34.18
CA ASN A 30 -20.67 20.18 34.33
C ASN A 30 -20.79 19.44 33.00
N ASP A 31 -21.81 19.74 32.18
CA ASP A 31 -22.00 19.14 30.87
C ASP A 31 -20.86 19.49 29.91
N LYS A 32 -20.43 20.75 29.87
CA LYS A 32 -19.28 21.20 29.07
C LYS A 32 -17.96 20.58 29.52
N VAL A 33 -17.76 20.41 30.85
CA VAL A 33 -16.57 19.72 31.37
C VAL A 33 -16.58 18.24 30.97
N THR A 34 -17.76 17.62 31.00
CA THR A 34 -17.91 16.22 30.59
C THR A 34 -17.64 16.06 29.09
N GLU A 35 -18.24 16.89 28.23
CA GLU A 35 -17.96 16.90 26.77
C GLU A 35 -16.47 17.13 26.48
N TRP A 36 -15.83 18.05 27.20
CA TRP A 36 -14.40 18.30 27.02
C TRP A 36 -13.53 17.11 27.48
N ALA A 37 -13.92 16.44 28.58
CA ALA A 37 -13.23 15.27 29.08
C ALA A 37 -13.34 14.10 28.10
N GLU A 38 -14.54 13.86 27.54
CA GLU A 38 -14.77 12.84 26.52
C GLU A 38 -13.97 13.11 25.24
N ALA A 39 -13.97 14.33 24.74
CA ALA A 39 -13.18 14.72 23.56
C ALA A 39 -11.66 14.57 23.83
N ALA A 40 -11.19 14.93 25.02
CA ALA A 40 -9.79 14.74 25.40
C ALA A 40 -9.40 13.26 25.52
N GLU A 41 -10.31 12.41 26.02
CA GLU A 41 -10.10 10.95 26.08
C GLU A 41 -10.04 10.33 24.68
N GLU A 42 -10.91 10.75 23.76
CA GLU A 42 -10.87 10.33 22.35
C GLU A 42 -9.56 10.75 21.68
N GLU A 43 -9.12 12.00 21.87
CA GLU A 43 -7.86 12.50 21.32
C GLU A 43 -6.65 11.73 21.88
N ILE A 44 -6.60 11.48 23.19
CA ILE A 44 -5.54 10.68 23.82
C ILE A 44 -5.55 9.25 23.28
N SER A 45 -6.72 8.64 23.11
CA SER A 45 -6.85 7.30 22.52
C SER A 45 -6.34 7.26 21.08
N TYR A 46 -6.70 8.26 20.30
CA TYR A 46 -6.23 8.42 18.92
C TYR A 46 -4.70 8.59 18.86
N LEU A 47 -4.11 9.47 19.68
CA LEU A 47 -2.67 9.69 19.74
C LEU A 47 -1.91 8.44 20.17
N LYS A 48 -2.44 7.66 21.13
CA LYS A 48 -1.86 6.37 21.53
C LYS A 48 -1.90 5.37 20.37
N SER A 49 -3.00 5.28 19.65
CA SER A 49 -3.12 4.39 18.50
C SER A 49 -2.12 4.73 17.39
N LEU A 50 -1.87 6.02 17.16
CA LEU A 50 -0.86 6.53 16.24
C LEU A 50 0.57 6.18 16.70
N GLU A 51 0.85 6.32 18.00
CA GLU A 51 2.15 5.96 18.58
C GLU A 51 2.42 4.44 18.43
N ASP A 52 1.44 3.61 18.75
CA ASP A 52 1.56 2.14 18.63
C ASP A 52 1.70 1.72 17.16
N TYR A 53 0.95 2.35 16.26
CA TYR A 53 1.09 2.16 14.82
C TYR A 53 2.51 2.49 14.33
N ARG A 54 3.06 3.65 14.79
CA ARG A 54 4.42 4.06 14.43
C ARG A 54 5.49 3.13 15.00
N LYS A 55 5.33 2.67 16.26
CA LYS A 55 6.24 1.69 16.87
C LYS A 55 6.23 0.37 16.10
N LYS A 56 5.05 -0.13 15.76
CA LYS A 56 4.87 -1.34 14.96
C LYS A 56 5.55 -1.19 13.60
N PHE A 57 5.32 -0.06 12.91
CA PHE A 57 5.92 0.22 11.61
C PHE A 57 7.46 0.17 11.64
N VAL A 58 8.10 0.83 12.61
CA VAL A 58 9.58 0.79 12.77
C VAL A 58 10.06 -0.63 13.08
N GLY A 59 9.32 -1.39 13.89
CA GLY A 59 9.61 -2.79 14.18
C GLY A 59 9.55 -3.67 12.95
N ASP A 60 8.50 -3.53 12.14
CA ASP A 60 8.30 -4.29 10.90
C ASP A 60 9.39 -3.97 9.87
N ILE A 61 9.74 -2.68 9.67
CA ILE A 61 10.88 -2.26 8.83
C ILE A 61 12.16 -2.96 9.27
N SER A 62 12.47 -2.88 10.57
CA SER A 62 13.70 -3.46 11.12
C SER A 62 13.78 -4.95 10.85
N HIS A 63 12.65 -5.64 10.94
CA HIS A 63 12.58 -7.09 10.71
C HIS A 63 12.74 -7.45 9.23
N GLU A 64 12.07 -6.72 8.33
CA GLU A 64 12.14 -6.96 6.88
C GLU A 64 13.52 -6.59 6.29
N LEU A 65 14.23 -5.63 6.87
CA LEU A 65 15.62 -5.32 6.48
C LEU A 65 16.63 -6.32 7.04
N LYS A 66 16.48 -6.78 8.29
CA LYS A 66 17.42 -7.74 8.91
C LYS A 66 17.49 -9.06 8.15
N THR A 67 16.37 -9.59 7.72
CA THR A 67 16.29 -10.90 7.06
C THR A 67 17.18 -11.00 5.81
N PRO A 68 17.06 -10.14 4.80
CA PRO A 68 17.95 -10.16 3.64
C PRO A 68 19.41 -9.84 3.99
N ILE A 69 19.68 -8.95 4.95
CA ILE A 69 21.05 -8.64 5.40
C ILE A 69 21.73 -9.88 5.95
N PHE A 70 21.07 -10.62 6.87
CA PHE A 70 21.65 -11.85 7.40
C PHE A 70 21.80 -12.95 6.35
N SER A 71 20.89 -13.01 5.37
CA SER A 71 21.02 -13.96 4.25
C SER A 71 22.25 -13.63 3.41
N ILE A 72 22.46 -12.36 3.05
CA ILE A 72 23.66 -11.90 2.31
C ILE A 72 24.92 -12.26 3.08
N GLN A 73 24.97 -11.90 4.39
CA GLN A 73 26.11 -12.24 5.24
C GLN A 73 26.39 -13.74 5.25
N GLY A 74 25.37 -14.58 5.43
CA GLY A 74 25.52 -16.04 5.43
C GLY A 74 26.07 -16.57 4.12
N TYR A 75 25.58 -16.08 2.97
CA TYR A 75 26.11 -16.49 1.65
C TYR A 75 27.56 -16.06 1.47
N LEU A 76 27.90 -14.82 1.84
CA LEU A 76 29.27 -14.31 1.73
C LEU A 76 30.23 -15.06 2.66
N HIS A 77 29.87 -15.35 3.92
CA HIS A 77 30.68 -16.15 4.82
C HIS A 77 30.94 -17.55 4.27
N THR A 78 29.91 -18.23 3.75
CA THR A 78 30.11 -19.55 3.15
C THR A 78 31.06 -19.51 1.96
N LEU A 79 30.99 -18.45 1.14
CA LEU A 79 31.92 -18.28 0.01
C LEU A 79 33.34 -18.05 0.50
N LEU A 80 33.54 -17.22 1.53
CA LEU A 80 34.86 -16.93 2.12
C LEU A 80 35.47 -18.15 2.81
N ASP A 81 34.64 -19.01 3.45
CA ASP A 81 35.07 -20.24 4.12
C ASP A 81 35.40 -21.39 3.17
N GLY A 82 35.62 -21.08 1.88
CA GLY A 82 36.05 -22.04 0.86
C GLY A 82 35.04 -22.31 -0.24
N GLY A 83 33.77 -21.94 -0.04
CA GLY A 83 32.69 -22.11 -1.04
C GLY A 83 32.95 -21.36 -2.35
N LEU A 84 33.84 -20.36 -2.36
CA LEU A 84 34.25 -19.64 -3.59
C LEU A 84 34.89 -20.59 -4.61
N TYR A 85 35.61 -21.61 -4.13
CA TYR A 85 36.31 -22.60 -4.98
C TYR A 85 35.45 -23.83 -5.28
N ASP A 86 34.26 -23.92 -4.75
CA ASP A 86 33.29 -24.98 -5.03
C ASP A 86 32.35 -24.56 -6.16
N GLU A 87 32.57 -25.07 -7.36
CA GLU A 87 31.78 -24.75 -8.55
C GLU A 87 30.28 -25.11 -8.42
N SER A 88 29.93 -26.03 -7.52
CA SER A 88 28.53 -26.46 -7.32
C SER A 88 27.69 -25.41 -6.59
N ILE A 89 28.31 -24.51 -5.81
CA ILE A 89 27.60 -23.55 -4.96
C ILE A 89 28.00 -22.09 -5.18
N ASN A 90 29.23 -21.82 -5.67
CA ASN A 90 29.77 -20.44 -5.73
C ASN A 90 28.85 -19.50 -6.49
N ARG A 91 28.50 -19.80 -7.73
CA ARG A 91 27.61 -18.99 -8.56
C ARG A 91 26.24 -18.84 -7.94
N LYS A 92 25.66 -19.92 -7.43
CA LYS A 92 24.35 -19.93 -6.80
C LYS A 92 24.29 -19.03 -5.56
N TYR A 93 25.35 -18.95 -4.76
CA TYR A 93 25.38 -18.13 -3.55
C TYR A 93 25.60 -16.66 -3.88
N ILE A 94 26.39 -16.34 -4.92
CA ILE A 94 26.53 -14.98 -5.45
C ILE A 94 25.17 -14.50 -5.99
N GLU A 95 24.47 -15.29 -6.79
CA GLU A 95 23.16 -14.95 -7.34
C GLU A 95 22.11 -14.74 -6.24
N ARG A 96 22.12 -15.57 -5.19
CA ARG A 96 21.25 -15.40 -4.02
C ARG A 96 21.59 -14.14 -3.21
N ALA A 97 22.86 -13.81 -3.04
CA ALA A 97 23.26 -12.58 -2.38
C ALA A 97 22.80 -11.35 -3.20
N ALA A 98 23.03 -11.36 -4.51
CA ALA A 98 22.58 -10.31 -5.43
C ALA A 98 21.05 -10.10 -5.36
N SER A 99 20.26 -11.17 -5.44
CA SER A 99 18.79 -11.11 -5.33
C SER A 99 18.30 -10.55 -3.99
N ASN A 100 19.04 -10.79 -2.89
CA ASN A 100 18.71 -10.17 -1.60
C ASN A 100 19.07 -8.68 -1.56
N VAL A 101 20.13 -8.23 -2.27
CA VAL A 101 20.44 -6.79 -2.43
C VAL A 101 19.34 -6.08 -3.22
N GLU A 102 18.89 -6.65 -4.35
CA GLU A 102 17.76 -6.13 -5.13
C GLU A 102 16.48 -6.03 -4.29
N ARG A 103 16.24 -7.03 -3.45
CA ARG A 103 15.10 -6.99 -2.51
C ARG A 103 15.23 -5.86 -1.49
N LEU A 104 16.43 -5.62 -0.94
CA LEU A 104 16.68 -4.50 -0.01
C LEU A 104 16.42 -3.15 -0.69
N GLN A 105 16.89 -3.00 -1.93
CA GLN A 105 16.66 -1.80 -2.72
C GLN A 105 15.16 -1.53 -2.90
N MET A 106 14.37 -2.54 -3.31
CA MET A 106 12.91 -2.41 -3.42
C MET A 106 12.25 -1.97 -2.10
N ILE A 107 12.69 -2.54 -0.95
CA ILE A 107 12.13 -2.15 0.36
C ILE A 107 12.43 -0.67 0.66
N VAL A 108 13.65 -0.20 0.37
CA VAL A 108 14.04 1.20 0.59
C VAL A 108 13.21 2.14 -0.31
N GLU A 109 13.08 1.83 -1.59
CA GLU A 109 12.27 2.60 -2.54
C GLU A 109 10.80 2.67 -2.12
N ASP A 110 10.22 1.54 -1.69
CA ASP A 110 8.85 1.47 -1.16
C ASP A 110 8.68 2.34 0.11
N LEU A 111 9.69 2.35 1.01
CA LEU A 111 9.67 3.17 2.22
C LEU A 111 9.79 4.66 1.93
N GLU A 112 10.67 5.04 1.00
CA GLU A 112 10.80 6.44 0.56
C GLU A 112 9.48 6.95 -0.02
N MET A 113 8.80 6.11 -0.80
CA MET A 113 7.52 6.46 -1.36
C MET A 113 6.44 6.63 -0.29
N ILE A 114 6.33 5.70 0.67
CA ILE A 114 5.38 5.83 1.77
C ILE A 114 5.64 7.12 2.55
N ASN A 115 6.91 7.42 2.86
CA ASN A 115 7.27 8.66 3.55
C ASN A 115 6.87 9.92 2.76
N LYS A 116 7.05 9.90 1.42
CA LYS A 116 6.60 11.01 0.56
C LYS A 116 5.08 11.16 0.58
N LEU A 117 4.34 10.06 0.44
CA LEU A 117 2.87 10.08 0.45
C LEU A 117 2.26 10.45 1.82
N GLU A 118 2.98 10.20 2.93
CA GLU A 118 2.54 10.60 4.28
C GLU A 118 2.93 12.03 4.64
N SER A 119 3.91 12.60 3.95
CA SER A 119 4.20 14.02 4.11
C SER A 119 3.08 14.81 3.40
N GLU A 120 2.30 15.59 4.14
CA GLU A 120 1.25 16.50 3.60
C GLU A 120 1.76 17.49 2.54
N SER A 121 3.05 17.41 2.18
CA SER A 121 3.74 18.31 1.27
C SER A 121 3.82 17.83 -0.17
N GLU A 122 3.44 16.59 -0.49
CA GLU A 122 3.46 16.11 -1.88
C GLU A 122 2.13 16.45 -2.58
N GLU A 123 2.10 17.58 -3.28
CA GLU A 123 1.00 17.92 -4.17
C GLU A 123 0.95 16.92 -5.33
N LEU A 124 -0.24 16.34 -5.59
CA LEU A 124 -0.47 15.49 -6.75
C LEU A 124 -0.36 16.32 -8.03
N TYR A 125 0.37 15.82 -9.00
CA TYR A 125 0.42 16.42 -10.33
C TYR A 125 -0.74 15.88 -11.19
N ILE A 126 -1.91 16.50 -11.03
CA ILE A 126 -3.13 16.08 -11.72
C ILE A 126 -3.10 16.50 -13.19
N VAL A 127 -3.24 15.52 -14.08
CA VAL A 127 -3.29 15.69 -15.53
C VAL A 127 -4.40 14.81 -16.13
N GLU A 128 -4.86 15.20 -17.33
CA GLU A 128 -5.77 14.37 -18.12
C GLU A 128 -4.98 13.35 -18.96
N PHE A 129 -5.40 12.10 -18.96
CA PHE A 129 -4.80 11.04 -19.77
C PHE A 129 -5.77 9.90 -20.04
N ASP A 130 -5.47 9.11 -21.09
CA ASP A 130 -6.22 7.88 -21.38
C ASP A 130 -5.72 6.72 -20.47
N LEU A 131 -6.58 6.30 -19.56
CA LEU A 131 -6.31 5.20 -18.62
C LEU A 131 -6.06 3.86 -19.34
N LYS A 132 -6.74 3.61 -20.48
CA LYS A 132 -6.52 2.40 -21.27
C LYS A 132 -5.14 2.39 -21.90
N GLU A 133 -4.67 3.53 -22.40
CA GLU A 133 -3.31 3.65 -22.93
C GLU A 133 -2.28 3.38 -21.83
N LEU A 134 -2.46 3.97 -20.64
CA LEU A 134 -1.59 3.72 -19.50
C LEU A 134 -1.54 2.24 -19.10
N VAL A 135 -2.68 1.54 -19.06
CA VAL A 135 -2.70 0.09 -18.82
C VAL A 135 -1.97 -0.67 -19.93
N SER A 136 -2.09 -0.25 -21.19
CA SER A 136 -1.40 -0.87 -22.32
C SER A 136 0.12 -0.72 -22.20
N GLU A 137 0.61 0.43 -21.72
CA GLU A 137 2.03 0.64 -21.40
C GLU A 137 2.50 -0.31 -20.30
N VAL A 138 1.77 -0.39 -19.20
CA VAL A 138 2.10 -1.28 -18.08
C VAL A 138 2.09 -2.76 -18.53
N PHE A 139 1.17 -3.15 -19.40
CA PHE A 139 1.16 -4.51 -19.95
C PHE A 139 2.43 -4.81 -20.74
N ARG A 140 2.88 -3.88 -21.59
CA ARG A 140 4.14 -4.04 -22.35
C ARG A 140 5.35 -4.17 -21.43
N ASP A 141 5.42 -3.34 -20.39
CA ASP A 141 6.54 -3.37 -19.45
C ASP A 141 6.61 -4.67 -18.64
N LEU A 142 5.45 -5.28 -18.35
CA LEU A 142 5.35 -6.50 -17.56
C LEU A 142 5.23 -7.78 -18.38
N GLU A 143 5.24 -7.70 -19.71
CA GLU A 143 5.07 -8.84 -20.62
C GLU A 143 6.09 -9.95 -20.39
N ILE A 144 7.36 -9.59 -20.20
CA ILE A 144 8.45 -10.56 -19.98
C ILE A 144 8.17 -11.37 -18.70
N ILE A 145 7.86 -10.68 -17.59
CA ILE A 145 7.58 -11.33 -16.30
C ILE A 145 6.31 -12.19 -16.36
N ALA A 146 5.28 -11.74 -17.08
CA ALA A 146 4.05 -12.50 -17.27
C ALA A 146 4.30 -13.77 -18.11
N ASN A 147 5.12 -13.67 -19.17
CA ASN A 147 5.46 -14.80 -20.04
C ASN A 147 6.27 -15.87 -19.32
N GLU A 148 7.13 -15.53 -18.33
CA GLU A 148 7.86 -16.52 -17.52
C GLU A 148 6.93 -17.50 -16.78
N LYS A 149 5.69 -17.06 -16.47
CA LYS A 149 4.64 -17.89 -15.86
C LYS A 149 3.53 -18.27 -16.82
N ALA A 150 3.69 -17.99 -18.13
CA ALA A 150 2.67 -18.17 -19.15
C ALA A 150 1.33 -17.48 -18.81
N ILE A 151 1.37 -16.37 -18.07
CA ILE A 151 0.18 -15.60 -17.68
C ILE A 151 -0.17 -14.61 -18.80
N LYS A 152 -1.43 -14.61 -19.22
CA LYS A 152 -1.94 -13.69 -20.24
C LYS A 152 -2.43 -12.40 -19.61
N LEU A 153 -1.91 -11.26 -20.09
CA LEU A 153 -2.42 -9.93 -19.74
C LEU A 153 -3.45 -9.52 -20.79
N ILE A 154 -4.71 -9.29 -20.38
CA ILE A 154 -5.79 -9.01 -21.33
C ILE A 154 -6.71 -7.91 -20.82
N PHE A 155 -7.35 -7.21 -21.74
CA PHE A 155 -8.53 -6.40 -21.44
C PHE A 155 -9.80 -7.25 -21.47
N LYS A 156 -10.80 -6.89 -20.64
CA LYS A 156 -12.13 -7.44 -20.75
C LYS A 156 -12.77 -6.99 -22.08
N PRO A 157 -13.53 -7.83 -22.79
CA PRO A 157 -14.32 -7.39 -23.93
C PRO A 157 -15.24 -6.21 -23.55
N GLY A 158 -15.27 -5.17 -24.40
CA GLY A 158 -15.98 -3.91 -24.13
C GLY A 158 -15.08 -2.77 -23.55
N ALA A 159 -13.81 -3.04 -23.25
CA ALA A 159 -12.82 -2.00 -22.94
C ALA A 159 -12.20 -1.37 -24.19
N ASP A 160 -12.98 -1.23 -25.28
CA ASP A 160 -12.44 -0.82 -26.58
C ASP A 160 -12.36 0.71 -26.75
N LYS A 161 -13.11 1.47 -25.95
CA LYS A 161 -13.10 2.93 -25.94
C LYS A 161 -11.98 3.48 -25.04
N PRO A 162 -11.44 4.69 -25.32
CA PRO A 162 -10.59 5.39 -24.38
C PRO A 162 -11.39 5.81 -23.13
N PHE A 163 -10.71 5.91 -21.99
CA PHE A 163 -11.24 6.41 -20.75
C PHE A 163 -10.36 7.57 -20.28
N MET A 164 -10.77 8.79 -20.62
CA MET A 164 -10.07 10.00 -20.19
C MET A 164 -10.31 10.25 -18.70
N VAL A 165 -9.26 10.33 -17.91
CA VAL A 165 -9.32 10.50 -16.46
C VAL A 165 -8.45 11.66 -16.00
N GLU A 166 -8.82 12.25 -14.88
CA GLU A 166 -8.11 13.33 -14.21
C GLU A 166 -7.44 12.78 -12.93
N ALA A 167 -6.10 12.57 -12.98
CA ALA A 167 -5.33 12.01 -11.88
C ALA A 167 -3.82 12.28 -12.04
N ASP A 168 -3.03 11.94 -11.03
CA ASP A 168 -1.57 11.89 -11.17
C ASP A 168 -1.18 10.61 -11.93
N ARG A 169 -0.77 10.79 -13.20
CA ARG A 169 -0.50 9.70 -14.14
C ARG A 169 0.57 8.73 -13.61
N GLU A 170 1.64 9.24 -13.02
CA GLU A 170 2.74 8.41 -12.53
C GLU A 170 2.34 7.62 -11.28
N LYS A 171 1.57 8.23 -10.38
CA LYS A 171 1.02 7.53 -9.22
C LYS A 171 0.01 6.45 -9.63
N ILE A 172 -0.86 6.72 -10.60
CA ILE A 172 -1.79 5.71 -11.13
C ILE A 172 -1.03 4.59 -11.89
N ARG A 173 0.01 4.92 -12.64
CA ARG A 173 0.89 3.90 -13.24
C ARG A 173 1.44 2.96 -12.15
N GLN A 174 1.86 3.48 -11.02
CA GLN A 174 2.36 2.69 -9.91
C GLN A 174 1.28 1.83 -9.27
N VAL A 175 0.04 2.33 -9.13
CA VAL A 175 -1.11 1.51 -8.69
C VAL A 175 -1.28 0.31 -9.61
N LEU A 176 -1.31 0.53 -10.93
CA LEU A 176 -1.46 -0.52 -11.92
C LEU A 176 -0.32 -1.54 -11.88
N VAL A 177 0.92 -1.07 -11.83
CA VAL A 177 2.12 -1.95 -11.72
C VAL A 177 2.03 -2.83 -10.47
N ASN A 178 1.72 -2.28 -9.30
CA ASN A 178 1.60 -3.05 -8.07
C ASN A 178 0.49 -4.11 -8.14
N LEU A 179 -0.68 -3.76 -8.68
CA LEU A 179 -1.80 -4.68 -8.80
C LEU A 179 -1.52 -5.78 -9.83
N ILE A 180 -0.96 -5.45 -10.99
CA ILE A 180 -0.67 -6.41 -12.06
C ILE A 180 0.50 -7.32 -11.66
N ILE A 181 1.56 -6.79 -11.03
CA ILE A 181 2.65 -7.63 -10.48
C ILE A 181 2.11 -8.60 -9.43
N ASN A 182 1.22 -8.16 -8.54
CA ASN A 182 0.59 -9.06 -7.56
C ASN A 182 -0.22 -10.15 -8.24
N SER A 183 -1.00 -9.81 -9.27
CA SER A 183 -1.75 -10.77 -10.08
C SER A 183 -0.83 -11.81 -10.75
N ILE A 184 0.32 -11.39 -11.30
CA ILE A 184 1.32 -12.30 -11.88
C ILE A 184 1.98 -13.17 -10.80
N LYS A 185 2.36 -12.57 -9.65
CA LYS A 185 3.03 -13.29 -8.55
C LYS A 185 2.17 -14.41 -7.98
N TYR A 186 0.90 -14.13 -7.71
CA TYR A 186 -0.05 -15.04 -7.10
C TYR A 186 -0.93 -15.78 -8.10
N GLY A 187 -0.76 -15.50 -9.39
CA GLY A 187 -1.37 -16.22 -10.51
C GLY A 187 -0.94 -17.67 -10.59
N LYS A 188 -1.79 -18.50 -11.17
CA LYS A 188 -1.45 -19.88 -11.57
C LYS A 188 -0.67 -19.86 -12.86
N GLU A 189 0.18 -20.86 -13.09
CA GLU A 189 0.82 -21.07 -14.38
C GLU A 189 -0.22 -21.20 -15.49
N GLY A 190 -0.03 -20.51 -16.60
CA GLY A 190 -1.03 -20.43 -17.67
C GLY A 190 -2.28 -19.62 -17.33
N GLY A 191 -2.23 -18.85 -16.22
CA GLY A 191 -3.32 -18.02 -15.75
C GLY A 191 -3.60 -16.78 -16.59
N ILE A 192 -4.52 -15.95 -16.10
CA ILE A 192 -4.96 -14.74 -16.78
C ILE A 192 -5.03 -13.59 -15.75
N THR A 193 -4.42 -12.46 -16.11
CA THR A 193 -4.67 -11.15 -15.49
C THR A 193 -5.51 -10.33 -16.44
N LYS A 194 -6.65 -9.85 -15.98
CA LYS A 194 -7.63 -9.13 -16.78
C LYS A 194 -7.88 -7.74 -16.18
N VAL A 195 -7.78 -6.70 -17.01
CA VAL A 195 -8.21 -5.34 -16.64
C VAL A 195 -9.56 -5.02 -17.29
N SER A 196 -10.44 -4.44 -16.51
CA SER A 196 -11.81 -4.06 -16.93
C SER A 196 -12.08 -2.62 -16.54
N PHE A 197 -12.84 -1.91 -17.36
CA PHE A 197 -13.31 -0.56 -17.10
C PHE A 197 -14.84 -0.56 -17.13
N TYR A 198 -15.44 0.17 -16.17
CA TYR A 198 -16.88 0.36 -16.09
C TYR A 198 -17.16 1.83 -15.88
N ASP A 199 -17.91 2.40 -16.80
CA ASP A 199 -18.36 3.76 -16.76
C ASP A 199 -19.43 3.92 -15.67
N MET A 200 -19.23 4.88 -14.76
CA MET A 200 -20.12 5.16 -13.63
C MET A 200 -20.48 6.66 -13.60
N ASP A 201 -20.80 7.22 -14.75
CA ASP A 201 -21.11 8.63 -15.01
C ASP A 201 -19.90 9.57 -14.75
N GLU A 202 -19.68 10.00 -13.53
CA GLU A 202 -18.56 10.90 -13.16
C GLU A 202 -17.25 10.15 -12.87
N LEU A 203 -17.30 8.83 -12.72
CA LEU A 203 -16.17 8.00 -12.35
C LEU A 203 -16.01 6.82 -13.30
N VAL A 204 -14.78 6.36 -13.48
CA VAL A 204 -14.51 5.04 -14.06
C VAL A 204 -14.10 4.08 -12.96
N LEU A 205 -14.79 2.96 -12.83
CA LEU A 205 -14.36 1.84 -11.99
C LEU A 205 -13.39 0.99 -12.80
N THR A 206 -12.18 0.84 -12.29
CA THR A 206 -11.14 -0.04 -12.87
C THR A 206 -10.98 -1.27 -12.00
N GLU A 207 -11.05 -2.45 -12.63
CA GLU A 207 -10.82 -3.72 -11.97
C GLU A 207 -9.61 -4.44 -12.55
N VAL A 208 -8.70 -4.89 -11.67
CA VAL A 208 -7.61 -5.81 -12.00
C VAL A 208 -7.95 -7.16 -11.39
N SER A 209 -8.25 -8.15 -12.23
CA SER A 209 -8.71 -9.49 -11.82
C SER A 209 -7.72 -10.55 -12.23
N ASP A 210 -7.49 -11.53 -11.36
CA ASP A 210 -6.73 -12.74 -11.64
C ASP A 210 -7.55 -14.02 -11.34
N ASN A 211 -7.12 -15.13 -11.93
CA ASN A 211 -7.63 -16.46 -11.63
C ASN A 211 -6.63 -17.28 -10.81
N GLY A 212 -5.87 -16.63 -9.95
CA GLY A 212 -4.80 -17.20 -9.15
C GLY A 212 -5.27 -18.00 -7.94
N VAL A 213 -4.44 -18.01 -6.88
CA VAL A 213 -4.71 -18.77 -5.67
C VAL A 213 -5.81 -18.16 -4.80
N GLY A 214 -6.14 -16.89 -5.01
CA GLY A 214 -7.11 -16.15 -4.19
C GLY A 214 -6.62 -15.89 -2.77
N ILE A 215 -7.47 -15.22 -1.99
CA ILE A 215 -7.20 -14.79 -0.61
C ILE A 215 -8.34 -15.33 0.26
N ILE A 216 -8.03 -15.91 1.40
CA ILE A 216 -9.04 -16.35 2.36
C ILE A 216 -9.65 -15.14 3.08
N GLU A 217 -10.91 -15.25 3.49
CA GLU A 217 -11.72 -14.13 3.99
C GLU A 217 -11.10 -13.42 5.19
N GLU A 218 -10.49 -14.16 6.12
CA GLU A 218 -9.86 -13.59 7.31
C GLU A 218 -8.68 -12.65 6.99
N HIS A 219 -8.04 -12.81 5.82
CA HIS A 219 -6.93 -11.96 5.38
C HIS A 219 -7.39 -10.71 4.62
N LEU A 220 -8.62 -10.70 4.06
CA LEU A 220 -9.08 -9.59 3.21
C LEU A 220 -9.03 -8.22 3.89
N LYS A 221 -9.36 -8.17 5.18
CA LYS A 221 -9.33 -6.92 5.96
C LYS A 221 -7.91 -6.37 6.21
N HIS A 222 -6.88 -7.19 6.00
CA HIS A 222 -5.49 -6.87 6.28
C HIS A 222 -4.61 -6.73 5.05
N VAL A 223 -5.11 -7.03 3.83
CA VAL A 223 -4.27 -7.05 2.62
C VAL A 223 -3.64 -5.70 2.28
N PHE A 224 -4.23 -4.60 2.76
CA PHE A 224 -3.72 -3.25 2.60
C PHE A 224 -2.85 -2.77 3.77
N ASP A 225 -2.68 -3.59 4.82
CA ASP A 225 -1.80 -3.27 5.93
C ASP A 225 -0.35 -3.38 5.48
N ARG A 226 0.52 -2.50 6.01
CA ARG A 226 1.94 -2.49 5.68
C ARG A 226 2.62 -3.78 6.14
N PHE A 227 3.51 -4.32 5.31
CA PHE A 227 4.25 -5.56 5.55
C PHE A 227 3.36 -6.79 5.75
N TYR A 228 2.04 -6.65 5.52
CA TYR A 228 1.14 -7.77 5.67
C TYR A 228 1.30 -8.78 4.53
N ARG A 229 1.34 -10.05 4.89
CA ARG A 229 1.45 -11.18 3.96
C ARG A 229 0.62 -12.33 4.49
N ALA A 230 -0.35 -12.79 3.69
CA ALA A 230 -1.27 -13.87 4.07
C ALA A 230 -0.55 -15.21 4.34
N ASP A 231 0.57 -15.47 3.65
CA ASP A 231 1.37 -16.69 3.83
C ASP A 231 2.86 -16.36 3.94
N LYS A 232 3.40 -16.37 5.15
CA LYS A 232 4.83 -16.09 5.43
C LYS A 232 5.77 -17.16 4.90
N SER A 233 5.30 -18.39 4.67
CA SER A 233 6.12 -19.51 4.24
C SER A 233 6.31 -19.59 2.72
N ARG A 234 5.22 -19.46 1.97
CA ARG A 234 5.23 -19.41 0.50
C ARG A 234 5.86 -18.12 -0.02
N SER A 235 5.68 -17.05 0.69
CA SER A 235 6.08 -15.72 0.28
C SER A 235 7.60 -15.48 0.30
N ARG A 236 8.40 -16.31 1.00
CA ARG A 236 9.88 -16.24 0.91
C ARG A 236 10.39 -16.57 -0.48
N ASN A 237 9.72 -17.46 -1.21
CA ASN A 237 10.10 -17.87 -2.56
C ASN A 237 9.51 -16.97 -3.65
N VAL A 238 8.41 -16.26 -3.37
CA VAL A 238 7.68 -15.42 -4.35
C VAL A 238 8.19 -13.97 -4.37
N GLY A 239 8.95 -13.56 -3.33
CA GLY A 239 9.49 -12.21 -3.21
C GLY A 239 8.42 -11.13 -2.94
N GLY A 240 8.86 -9.95 -2.54
CA GLY A 240 8.03 -8.76 -2.29
C GLY A 240 8.19 -8.23 -0.87
N SER A 241 8.07 -6.91 -0.72
CA SER A 241 8.20 -6.17 0.54
C SER A 241 6.98 -6.31 1.46
N GLY A 242 5.80 -6.59 0.90
CA GLY A 242 4.52 -6.48 1.60
C GLY A 242 4.02 -5.03 1.69
N LEU A 243 4.66 -4.10 0.97
CA LEU A 243 4.30 -2.68 0.95
C LEU A 243 3.46 -2.29 -0.27
N GLY A 244 3.52 -3.04 -1.37
CA GLY A 244 2.89 -2.67 -2.63
C GLY A 244 1.39 -2.36 -2.52
N LEU A 245 0.60 -3.15 -1.80
CA LEU A 245 -0.85 -2.88 -1.62
C LEU A 245 -1.11 -1.71 -0.65
N SER A 246 -0.27 -1.49 0.35
CA SER A 246 -0.39 -0.31 1.20
C SER A 246 -0.04 0.98 0.42
N ILE A 247 0.94 0.93 -0.49
CA ILE A 247 1.24 2.04 -1.40
C ILE A 247 0.02 2.32 -2.30
N VAL A 248 -0.60 1.29 -2.88
CA VAL A 248 -1.84 1.45 -3.66
C VAL A 248 -2.91 2.17 -2.85
N LYS A 249 -3.15 1.74 -1.60
CA LYS A 249 -4.14 2.38 -0.73
C LYS A 249 -3.81 3.85 -0.49
N HIS A 250 -2.56 4.19 -0.13
CA HIS A 250 -2.15 5.58 0.10
C HIS A 250 -2.30 6.46 -1.15
N ILE A 251 -1.92 5.95 -2.34
CA ILE A 251 -2.10 6.69 -3.59
C ILE A 251 -3.59 6.97 -3.85
N MET A 252 -4.46 5.98 -3.63
CA MET A 252 -5.90 6.16 -3.84
C MET A 252 -6.50 7.13 -2.82
N GLU A 253 -6.09 7.05 -1.55
CA GLU A 253 -6.49 8.00 -0.50
C GLU A 253 -6.05 9.44 -0.82
N ALA A 254 -4.82 9.64 -1.32
CA ALA A 254 -4.33 10.94 -1.78
C ALA A 254 -5.19 11.51 -2.92
N HIS A 255 -5.68 10.65 -3.83
CA HIS A 255 -6.64 11.02 -4.88
C HIS A 255 -8.08 11.18 -4.39
N LYS A 256 -8.35 11.02 -3.07
CA LYS A 256 -9.69 10.99 -2.47
C LYS A 256 -10.59 9.90 -3.07
N GLN A 257 -9.97 8.81 -3.52
CA GLN A 257 -10.61 7.66 -4.13
C GLN A 257 -10.47 6.41 -3.24
N LYS A 258 -11.24 5.35 -3.53
CA LYS A 258 -11.23 4.11 -2.76
C LYS A 258 -10.64 2.97 -3.55
N ILE A 259 -9.92 2.09 -2.86
CA ILE A 259 -9.51 0.78 -3.34
C ILE A 259 -10.26 -0.30 -2.56
N THR A 260 -10.76 -1.32 -3.25
CA THR A 260 -11.44 -2.46 -2.63
C THR A 260 -10.90 -3.77 -3.20
N VAL A 261 -11.15 -4.87 -2.47
CA VAL A 261 -10.76 -6.21 -2.89
C VAL A 261 -11.91 -7.18 -2.71
N ARG A 262 -12.11 -8.05 -3.69
CA ARG A 262 -12.98 -9.24 -3.63
C ARG A 262 -12.14 -10.44 -4.00
N SER A 263 -12.17 -11.49 -3.21
CA SER A 263 -11.40 -12.69 -3.50
C SER A 263 -12.04 -13.91 -2.91
N THR A 264 -11.81 -15.06 -3.56
CA THR A 264 -12.21 -16.37 -3.08
C THR A 264 -11.02 -17.31 -3.23
N SER A 265 -10.66 -17.96 -2.14
CA SER A 265 -9.56 -18.93 -2.13
C SER A 265 -9.74 -19.99 -3.22
N GLY A 266 -8.70 -20.22 -4.01
CA GLY A 266 -8.68 -21.14 -5.14
C GLY A 266 -9.27 -20.62 -6.46
N LEU A 267 -10.02 -19.49 -6.46
CA LEU A 267 -10.65 -18.92 -7.64
C LEU A 267 -9.92 -17.68 -8.19
N GLY A 268 -9.29 -16.89 -7.33
CA GLY A 268 -8.59 -15.67 -7.71
C GLY A 268 -9.05 -14.44 -6.95
N SER A 269 -8.52 -13.28 -7.35
CA SER A 269 -8.78 -12.00 -6.71
C SER A 269 -9.16 -10.93 -7.72
N THR A 270 -9.91 -9.92 -7.27
CA THR A 270 -10.24 -8.72 -8.03
C THR A 270 -10.02 -7.50 -7.13
N PHE A 271 -9.10 -6.65 -7.52
CA PHE A 271 -8.86 -5.34 -6.92
C PHE A 271 -9.55 -4.29 -7.76
N SER A 272 -10.28 -3.38 -7.12
CA SER A 272 -11.10 -2.39 -7.82
C SER A 272 -10.87 -1.01 -7.24
N PHE A 273 -10.63 0.00 -8.11
CA PHE A 273 -10.50 1.39 -7.72
C PHE A 273 -11.24 2.30 -8.70
N THR A 274 -11.54 3.53 -8.26
CA THR A 274 -12.23 4.53 -9.07
C THR A 274 -11.31 5.68 -9.41
N LEU A 275 -11.53 6.31 -10.56
CA LEU A 275 -10.92 7.59 -10.95
C LEU A 275 -11.99 8.51 -11.52
N LYS A 276 -11.77 9.82 -11.42
CA LYS A 276 -12.66 10.82 -12.00
C LYS A 276 -12.51 10.81 -13.51
N LEU A 277 -13.64 10.71 -14.24
CA LEU A 277 -13.68 10.89 -15.67
C LEU A 277 -13.56 12.39 -16.02
N VAL A 278 -12.96 12.66 -17.16
CA VAL A 278 -13.00 13.98 -17.79
C VAL A 278 -14.26 14.03 -18.65
N ASP A 279 -15.04 15.10 -18.52
CA ASP A 279 -16.28 15.34 -19.30
C ASP A 279 -16.00 15.49 -20.80
#